data_074bc1e2273d8143b98d37371f2902f7
#
_entry.id   074bc1e2273d8143b98d37371f2902f7
#
_cell.length_a   1.000
_cell.length_b   1.000
_cell.length_c   1.000
_cell.angle_alpha   90.00
_cell.angle_beta   90.00
_cell.angle_gamma   90.00
#
_symmetry.space_group_name_H-M   'P 1'
#
loop_
_entity.id
_entity.type
_entity.pdbx_description
1 polymer ?
#
loop_
_entity_poly.entity_id
_entity_poly.type
_entity_poly.pdbx_seq_one_letter_code
_entity_poly.pdbx_strand_id
1 'polypeptide(L)'
;MPMFKSNVFKTRQFPTIKRDQDLSDRVGKLMLLAYIGLFFLFLVLPLGALIIKSLQNSDGDYIGLHNFHIYLNEPALFQSFFNSLFIAVVSTIVTVILAFAFAFALTHTRMPFKGFFRLIALIPLLSPSILAAIALVYWFGNQGVLKELLIGYSIYGPIGIIMASVYWTFPHALMILSTSLSLSDARLYEAADVLHTSKFRAFLTITGPGARYGIISTTFVIFTQVFTDFGVPKVIGGNYNVLATDIYKEVVGMQNFQMGAVISLVLLLPAILAFFVDQYSRKRQVALLSSRSVVFDPKKYRTLDMAMLAFCGLITVIILMMIGMAQFGALVKFWPYNLSLTLKHYSFEVAGLGWESFYNSIRLAFYTAVFGTVIIFVGSYIVEKLRTQEQLRGILQFFALLPMAVPGLVLGLSYIFYFNAANNPLNFIYATMAIMVINTVVHFYTVSHLTAVTALKQMDKEFEAVSLSLKVPVFKMFWRVTLPVCLPTILDISIYLFVNAMTTVSGVIFLYTYNTTLASVSSIHLDEQGNVAAAAAMAMLIVYVSVFVRVLHAIITRGVLWKTQAWRHRAQET
;
A
#
# COMPACT_ATOMS: atom_id res chain seq x y z
N MET A 1 63.09 34.97 -11.16
CA MET A 1 63.46 33.71 -10.49
C MET A 1 62.27 32.70 -10.61
N PRO A 2 62.52 31.47 -11.00
CA PRO A 2 61.67 30.80 -11.96
C PRO A 2 60.63 29.85 -11.34
N MET A 3 59.54 29.72 -12.07
CA MET A 3 58.51 28.70 -12.11
C MET A 3 58.95 27.30 -11.65
N PHE A 4 58.21 26.73 -10.71
CA PHE A 4 58.12 25.28 -10.56
C PHE A 4 56.84 24.79 -11.26
N LYS A 5 57.00 24.28 -12.47
CA LYS A 5 56.00 23.42 -13.13
C LYS A 5 56.00 22.08 -12.39
N SER A 6 54.94 21.79 -11.66
CA SER A 6 54.64 20.42 -11.19
C SER A 6 53.98 19.62 -12.32
N ASN A 7 54.84 18.95 -13.09
CA ASN A 7 54.40 17.82 -13.91
C ASN A 7 54.27 16.57 -13.02
N VAL A 8 53.33 15.72 -13.43
CA VAL A 8 53.30 14.29 -13.14
C VAL A 8 52.37 13.86 -11.98
N PHE A 9 51.11 13.68 -12.29
CA PHE A 9 50.44 12.38 -12.09
C PHE A 9 49.61 12.07 -13.34
N LYS A 10 50.27 11.55 -14.39
CA LYS A 10 49.58 10.72 -15.39
C LYS A 10 49.12 9.49 -14.64
N THR A 11 47.82 9.45 -14.28
CA THR A 11 47.13 8.21 -13.89
C THR A 11 47.35 7.19 -15.00
N ARG A 12 48.19 6.19 -14.73
CA ARG A 12 48.26 5.00 -15.56
C ARG A 12 46.84 4.46 -15.69
N GLN A 13 46.23 4.65 -16.86
CA GLN A 13 45.06 3.88 -17.25
C GLN A 13 45.49 2.41 -17.28
N PHE A 14 45.12 1.68 -16.24
CA PHE A 14 45.23 0.22 -16.29
C PHE A 14 44.44 -0.23 -17.52
N PRO A 15 45.01 -1.13 -18.35
CA PRO A 15 44.28 -1.66 -19.49
C PRO A 15 42.96 -2.20 -18.97
N THR A 16 41.86 -1.69 -19.49
CA THR A 16 40.54 -2.28 -19.30
C THR A 16 40.60 -3.67 -19.90
N ILE A 17 40.80 -4.68 -19.06
CA ILE A 17 40.69 -6.06 -19.45
C ILE A 17 39.28 -6.19 -20.03
N LYS A 18 39.18 -6.37 -21.36
CA LYS A 18 37.91 -6.73 -22.00
C LYS A 18 37.50 -8.05 -21.34
N ARG A 19 36.63 -7.93 -20.36
CA ARG A 19 36.03 -9.07 -19.68
C ARG A 19 35.26 -9.81 -20.74
N ASP A 20 35.65 -11.03 -21.06
CA ASP A 20 34.79 -11.94 -21.82
C ASP A 20 33.41 -11.85 -21.14
N GLN A 21 32.39 -11.53 -21.93
CA GLN A 21 31.03 -11.47 -21.43
C GLN A 21 30.71 -12.84 -20.86
N ASP A 22 30.89 -12.97 -19.56
CA ASP A 22 30.69 -14.21 -18.85
C ASP A 22 29.21 -14.61 -19.06
N LEU A 23 28.95 -15.91 -19.13
CA LEU A 23 27.61 -16.47 -19.29
C LEU A 23 26.62 -15.81 -18.33
N SER A 24 27.08 -15.44 -17.14
CA SER A 24 26.29 -14.71 -16.12
C SER A 24 25.81 -13.34 -16.59
N ASP A 25 26.60 -12.60 -17.37
CA ASP A 25 26.24 -11.27 -17.88
C ASP A 25 25.17 -11.37 -18.99
N ARG A 26 25.29 -12.40 -19.85
CA ARG A 26 24.27 -12.67 -20.88
C ARG A 26 22.94 -13.10 -20.28
N VAL A 27 22.97 -14.01 -19.30
CA VAL A 27 21.77 -14.44 -18.58
C VAL A 27 21.15 -13.27 -17.82
N GLY A 28 21.97 -12.44 -17.15
CA GLY A 28 21.49 -11.23 -16.46
C GLY A 28 20.80 -10.25 -17.41
N LYS A 29 21.36 -10.02 -18.62
CA LYS A 29 20.72 -9.18 -19.64
C LYS A 29 19.41 -9.77 -20.13
N LEU A 30 19.35 -11.08 -20.37
CA LEU A 30 18.13 -11.77 -20.79
C LEU A 30 17.04 -11.64 -19.72
N MET A 31 17.39 -11.82 -18.45
CA MET A 31 16.45 -11.65 -17.34
C MET A 31 15.95 -10.21 -17.22
N LEU A 32 16.83 -9.20 -17.37
CA LEU A 32 16.40 -7.78 -17.40
C LEU A 32 15.40 -7.52 -18.51
N LEU A 33 15.66 -8.00 -19.72
CA LEU A 33 14.74 -7.85 -20.86
C LEU A 33 13.42 -8.59 -20.63
N ALA A 34 13.47 -9.78 -20.05
CA ALA A 34 12.26 -10.55 -19.71
C ALA A 34 11.39 -9.80 -18.68
N TYR A 35 11.98 -9.22 -17.61
CA TYR A 35 11.24 -8.43 -16.63
C TYR A 35 10.67 -7.14 -17.23
N ILE A 36 11.43 -6.44 -18.07
CA ILE A 36 10.94 -5.26 -18.79
C ILE A 36 9.76 -5.66 -19.69
N GLY A 37 9.87 -6.79 -20.40
CA GLY A 37 8.81 -7.35 -21.22
C GLY A 37 7.56 -7.72 -20.43
N LEU A 38 7.71 -8.28 -19.22
CA LEU A 38 6.59 -8.58 -18.33
C LEU A 38 5.86 -7.30 -17.89
N PHE A 39 6.59 -6.24 -17.50
CA PHE A 39 5.96 -4.96 -17.17
C PHE A 39 5.28 -4.31 -18.38
N PHE A 40 5.91 -4.40 -19.53
CA PHE A 40 5.31 -3.88 -20.76
C PHE A 40 4.00 -4.60 -21.06
N LEU A 41 3.98 -5.93 -20.97
CA LEU A 41 2.82 -6.78 -21.24
C LEU A 41 1.69 -6.59 -20.22
N PHE A 42 2.02 -6.58 -18.92
CA PHE A 42 1.01 -6.58 -17.84
C PHE A 42 0.72 -5.21 -17.22
N LEU A 43 1.42 -4.15 -17.64
CA LEU A 43 1.17 -2.80 -17.15
C LEU A 43 0.97 -1.81 -18.29
N VAL A 44 1.95 -1.72 -19.23
CA VAL A 44 1.93 -0.67 -20.26
C VAL A 44 0.86 -0.93 -21.32
N LEU A 45 0.79 -2.14 -21.87
CA LEU A 45 -0.19 -2.49 -22.90
C LEU A 45 -1.64 -2.39 -22.40
N PRO A 46 -2.01 -2.89 -21.19
CA PRO A 46 -3.34 -2.66 -20.65
C PRO A 46 -3.69 -1.18 -20.48
N LEU A 47 -2.78 -0.36 -19.92
CA LEU A 47 -3.01 1.08 -19.80
C LEU A 47 -3.14 1.76 -21.17
N GLY A 48 -2.37 1.31 -22.16
CA GLY A 48 -2.52 1.74 -23.56
C GLY A 48 -3.91 1.42 -24.12
N ALA A 49 -4.43 0.21 -23.85
CA ALA A 49 -5.79 -0.17 -24.25
C ALA A 49 -6.86 0.70 -23.58
N LEU A 50 -6.68 1.08 -22.33
CA LEU A 50 -7.57 2.01 -21.62
C LEU A 50 -7.59 3.40 -22.31
N ILE A 51 -6.40 3.93 -22.67
CA ILE A 51 -6.30 5.20 -23.37
C ILE A 51 -6.99 5.12 -24.74
N ILE A 52 -6.75 4.08 -25.51
CA ILE A 52 -7.40 3.87 -26.82
C ILE A 52 -8.91 3.81 -26.64
N LYS A 53 -9.42 3.05 -25.64
CA LYS A 53 -10.86 2.90 -25.39
C LYS A 53 -11.53 4.23 -25.03
N SER A 54 -10.86 5.13 -24.32
CA SER A 54 -11.39 6.46 -23.99
C SER A 54 -11.56 7.37 -25.22
N LEU A 55 -10.86 7.07 -26.33
CA LEU A 55 -10.88 7.84 -27.58
C LEU A 55 -11.79 7.22 -28.67
N GLN A 56 -12.50 6.14 -28.33
CA GLN A 56 -13.39 5.41 -29.23
C GLN A 56 -14.87 5.63 -28.87
N ASN A 57 -15.76 5.47 -29.88
CA ASN A 57 -17.20 5.32 -29.67
C ASN A 57 -17.57 3.85 -29.29
N SER A 58 -18.89 3.57 -29.12
CA SER A 58 -19.40 2.22 -28.87
C SER A 58 -19.05 1.21 -29.96
N ASP A 59 -18.96 1.67 -31.21
CA ASP A 59 -18.69 0.82 -32.36
C ASP A 59 -17.19 0.56 -32.57
N GLY A 60 -16.35 1.22 -31.78
CA GLY A 60 -14.89 1.07 -31.84
C GLY A 60 -14.18 2.09 -32.75
N ASP A 61 -14.91 3.02 -33.35
CA ASP A 61 -14.34 4.06 -34.20
C ASP A 61 -13.65 5.15 -33.38
N TYR A 62 -12.59 5.70 -33.92
CA TYR A 62 -11.84 6.77 -33.28
C TYR A 62 -12.58 8.11 -33.37
N ILE A 63 -12.93 8.69 -32.22
CA ILE A 63 -13.66 9.98 -32.12
C ILE A 63 -12.84 11.06 -31.38
N GLY A 64 -11.57 10.83 -31.16
CA GLY A 64 -10.69 11.77 -30.45
C GLY A 64 -11.16 12.08 -29.03
N LEU A 65 -11.18 13.36 -28.66
CA LEU A 65 -11.52 13.78 -27.29
C LEU A 65 -13.03 13.97 -27.02
N HIS A 66 -13.90 13.47 -27.88
CA HIS A 66 -15.35 13.68 -27.77
C HIS A 66 -15.92 13.16 -26.44
N ASN A 67 -15.49 11.99 -25.98
CA ASN A 67 -15.91 11.42 -24.70
C ASN A 67 -15.48 12.30 -23.50
N PHE A 68 -14.32 12.96 -23.58
CA PHE A 68 -13.87 13.91 -22.57
C PHE A 68 -14.74 15.17 -22.56
N HIS A 69 -15.18 15.62 -23.74
CA HIS A 69 -16.10 16.75 -23.84
C HIS A 69 -17.45 16.40 -23.20
N ILE A 70 -17.99 15.20 -23.44
CA ILE A 70 -19.21 14.72 -22.77
C ILE A 70 -19.00 14.71 -21.24
N TYR A 71 -17.91 14.14 -20.76
CA TYR A 71 -17.58 14.09 -19.31
C TYR A 71 -17.58 15.49 -18.67
N LEU A 72 -16.96 16.47 -19.32
CA LEU A 72 -16.86 17.83 -18.80
C LEU A 72 -18.19 18.60 -18.80
N ASN A 73 -19.12 18.23 -19.71
CA ASN A 73 -20.43 18.85 -19.83
C ASN A 73 -21.53 18.11 -19.06
N GLU A 74 -21.24 16.92 -18.50
CA GLU A 74 -22.17 16.18 -17.64
C GLU A 74 -22.01 16.64 -16.17
N PRO A 75 -22.95 17.45 -15.62
CA PRO A 75 -22.75 18.05 -14.30
C PRO A 75 -22.54 17.04 -13.18
N ALA A 76 -23.20 15.87 -13.26
CA ALA A 76 -23.11 14.84 -12.24
C ALA A 76 -21.70 14.21 -12.18
N LEU A 77 -21.13 13.88 -13.34
CA LEU A 77 -19.79 13.31 -13.46
C LEU A 77 -18.70 14.31 -13.08
N PHE A 78 -18.87 15.56 -13.51
CA PHE A 78 -17.93 16.63 -13.16
C PHE A 78 -17.94 16.93 -11.65
N GLN A 79 -19.13 16.92 -11.02
CA GLN A 79 -19.26 17.10 -9.58
C GLN A 79 -18.55 16.00 -8.79
N SER A 80 -18.53 14.76 -9.27
CA SER A 80 -17.86 13.63 -8.60
C SER A 80 -16.36 13.84 -8.47
N PHE A 81 -15.73 14.56 -9.41
CA PHE A 81 -14.32 14.95 -9.29
C PHE A 81 -14.09 15.84 -8.07
N PHE A 82 -14.90 16.90 -7.90
CA PHE A 82 -14.78 17.79 -6.75
C PHE A 82 -15.13 17.09 -5.44
N ASN A 83 -16.12 16.22 -5.47
CA ASN A 83 -16.46 15.38 -4.33
C ASN A 83 -15.28 14.52 -3.89
N SER A 84 -14.65 13.82 -4.84
CA SER A 84 -13.47 12.99 -4.59
C SER A 84 -12.31 13.82 -4.05
N LEU A 85 -12.08 15.00 -4.63
CA LEU A 85 -11.02 15.92 -4.19
C LEU A 85 -11.29 16.41 -2.75
N PHE A 86 -12.51 16.83 -2.45
CA PHE A 86 -12.90 17.28 -1.12
C PHE A 86 -12.69 16.18 -0.07
N ILE A 87 -13.21 14.97 -0.33
CA ILE A 87 -13.04 13.82 0.58
C ILE A 87 -11.57 13.52 0.79
N ALA A 88 -10.78 13.46 -0.29
CA ALA A 88 -9.36 13.14 -0.21
C ALA A 88 -8.57 14.18 0.57
N VAL A 89 -8.81 15.47 0.34
CA VAL A 89 -8.11 16.56 1.04
C VAL A 89 -8.47 16.57 2.52
N VAL A 90 -9.75 16.54 2.87
CA VAL A 90 -10.19 16.61 4.28
C VAL A 90 -9.72 15.37 5.04
N SER A 91 -9.94 14.17 4.50
CA SER A 91 -9.49 12.93 5.14
C SER A 91 -7.97 12.89 5.33
N THR A 92 -7.20 13.37 4.34
CA THR A 92 -5.75 13.44 4.43
C THR A 92 -5.29 14.37 5.54
N ILE A 93 -5.84 15.59 5.62
CA ILE A 93 -5.49 16.55 6.66
C ILE A 93 -5.75 15.95 8.04
N VAL A 94 -6.94 15.39 8.26
CA VAL A 94 -7.32 14.81 9.55
C VAL A 94 -6.42 13.62 9.89
N THR A 95 -6.20 12.71 8.94
CA THR A 95 -5.36 11.52 9.15
C THR A 95 -3.92 11.90 9.47
N VAL A 96 -3.33 12.83 8.72
CA VAL A 96 -1.94 13.27 8.94
C VAL A 96 -1.76 13.92 10.30
N ILE A 97 -2.68 14.77 10.72
CA ILE A 97 -2.64 15.43 12.06
C ILE A 97 -2.72 14.37 13.17
N LEU A 98 -3.71 13.48 13.12
CA LEU A 98 -3.90 12.44 14.14
C LEU A 98 -2.72 11.47 14.18
N ALA A 99 -2.26 11.00 13.02
CA ALA A 99 -1.15 10.06 12.92
C ALA A 99 0.19 10.71 13.30
N PHE A 100 0.39 12.00 13.01
CA PHE A 100 1.58 12.73 13.45
C PHE A 100 1.63 12.85 14.98
N ALA A 101 0.51 13.25 15.62
CA ALA A 101 0.41 13.32 17.08
C ALA A 101 0.66 11.95 17.74
N PHE A 102 0.09 10.88 17.16
CA PHE A 102 0.29 9.53 17.65
C PHE A 102 1.74 9.04 17.44
N ALA A 103 2.33 9.29 16.27
CA ALA A 103 3.73 8.95 15.97
C ALA A 103 4.70 9.73 16.90
N PHE A 104 4.41 11.01 17.15
CA PHE A 104 5.16 11.83 18.11
C PHE A 104 5.07 11.23 19.52
N ALA A 105 3.88 10.81 19.96
CA ALA A 105 3.69 10.15 21.25
C ALA A 105 4.56 8.88 21.36
N LEU A 106 4.59 8.04 20.32
CA LEU A 106 5.38 6.82 20.32
C LEU A 106 6.90 7.06 20.31
N THR A 107 7.39 8.11 19.64
CA THR A 107 8.81 8.34 19.38
C THR A 107 9.44 9.37 20.32
N HIS A 108 8.72 10.46 20.68
CA HIS A 108 9.25 11.62 21.38
C HIS A 108 8.78 11.77 22.84
N THR A 109 8.05 10.80 23.39
CA THR A 109 7.63 10.81 24.80
C THR A 109 8.08 9.54 25.53
N ARG A 110 8.00 9.54 26.85
CA ARG A 110 8.21 8.34 27.69
C ARG A 110 6.90 7.80 28.27
N MET A 111 5.80 7.93 27.52
CA MET A 111 4.52 7.33 27.94
C MET A 111 4.64 5.80 28.07
N PRO A 112 3.93 5.17 29.02
CA PRO A 112 3.89 3.72 29.15
C PRO A 112 3.11 3.06 28.00
N PHE A 113 3.25 1.72 27.87
CA PHE A 113 2.46 0.88 26.95
C PHE A 113 2.59 1.20 25.46
N LYS A 114 3.67 1.83 24.99
CA LYS A 114 3.88 2.18 23.56
C LYS A 114 3.69 0.99 22.61
N GLY A 115 4.18 -0.20 23.00
CA GLY A 115 4.03 -1.42 22.21
C GLY A 115 2.57 -1.84 22.01
N PHE A 116 1.76 -1.74 23.07
CA PHE A 116 0.33 -2.02 23.02
C PHE A 116 -0.40 -1.05 22.10
N PHE A 117 -0.19 0.27 22.28
CA PHE A 117 -0.80 1.28 21.41
C PHE A 117 -0.40 1.12 19.95
N ARG A 118 0.88 0.83 19.67
CA ARG A 118 1.35 0.54 18.31
C ARG A 118 0.66 -0.69 17.72
N LEU A 119 0.50 -1.76 18.50
CA LEU A 119 -0.16 -2.97 18.03
C LEU A 119 -1.59 -2.71 17.62
N ILE A 120 -2.39 -2.06 18.49
CA ILE A 120 -3.80 -1.77 18.20
C ILE A 120 -3.93 -0.81 17.04
N ALA A 121 -3.10 0.24 16.98
CA ALA A 121 -3.12 1.22 15.89
C ALA A 121 -2.87 0.61 14.50
N LEU A 122 -2.26 -0.57 14.41
CA LEU A 122 -2.00 -1.27 13.15
C LEU A 122 -3.07 -2.30 12.77
N ILE A 123 -4.05 -2.58 13.65
CA ILE A 123 -5.11 -3.58 13.35
C ILE A 123 -5.92 -3.20 12.10
N PRO A 124 -6.31 -1.93 11.84
CA PRO A 124 -7.09 -1.59 10.65
C PRO A 124 -6.39 -1.97 9.33
N LEU A 125 -5.06 -2.14 9.33
CA LEU A 125 -4.30 -2.62 8.17
C LEU A 125 -4.68 -4.05 7.74
N LEU A 126 -5.20 -4.85 8.67
CA LEU A 126 -5.56 -6.25 8.47
C LEU A 126 -7.03 -6.43 8.04
N SER A 127 -7.76 -5.33 7.91
CA SER A 127 -9.17 -5.32 7.53
C SER A 127 -9.39 -4.70 6.15
N PRO A 128 -10.38 -5.18 5.38
CA PRO A 128 -10.80 -4.48 4.16
C PRO A 128 -11.39 -3.10 4.50
N SER A 129 -11.22 -2.11 3.62
CA SER A 129 -11.70 -0.72 3.84
C SER A 129 -13.20 -0.65 4.11
N ILE A 130 -13.98 -1.54 3.50
CA ILE A 130 -15.44 -1.66 3.69
C ILE A 130 -15.85 -1.96 5.13
N LEU A 131 -15.02 -2.66 5.92
CA LEU A 131 -15.33 -2.98 7.32
C LEU A 131 -15.54 -1.71 8.15
N ALA A 132 -14.73 -0.68 7.88
CA ALA A 132 -14.87 0.62 8.54
C ALA A 132 -16.23 1.26 8.23
N ALA A 133 -16.67 1.21 6.98
CA ALA A 133 -17.96 1.74 6.57
C ALA A 133 -19.12 0.98 7.22
N ILE A 134 -19.08 -0.36 7.21
CA ILE A 134 -20.09 -1.22 7.86
C ILE A 134 -20.16 -0.93 9.38
N ALA A 135 -19.02 -0.81 10.06
CA ALA A 135 -18.99 -0.46 11.48
C ALA A 135 -19.64 0.89 11.77
N LEU A 136 -19.39 1.90 10.92
CA LEU A 136 -20.02 3.22 11.03
C LEU A 136 -21.53 3.17 10.79
N VAL A 137 -22.01 2.31 9.90
CA VAL A 137 -23.46 2.10 9.70
C VAL A 137 -24.11 1.56 10.97
N TYR A 138 -23.48 0.64 11.69
CA TYR A 138 -24.00 0.16 12.98
C TYR A 138 -23.91 1.23 14.08
N TRP A 139 -22.89 2.06 14.10
CA TRP A 139 -22.76 3.14 15.09
C TRP A 139 -23.71 4.31 14.82
N PHE A 140 -23.75 4.81 13.57
CA PHE A 140 -24.33 6.11 13.23
C PHE A 140 -25.39 6.06 12.11
N GLY A 141 -25.65 4.88 11.53
CA GLY A 141 -26.66 4.71 10.49
C GLY A 141 -28.08 5.02 10.97
N ASN A 142 -29.06 4.80 10.11
CA ASN A 142 -30.47 5.11 10.41
C ASN A 142 -31.00 4.45 11.69
N GLN A 143 -30.46 3.30 12.05
CA GLN A 143 -30.76 2.53 13.27
C GLN A 143 -29.53 2.44 14.20
N GLY A 144 -28.55 3.32 14.02
CA GLY A 144 -27.29 3.32 14.77
C GLY A 144 -27.44 3.76 16.22
N VAL A 145 -26.63 3.16 17.13
CA VAL A 145 -26.65 3.44 18.57
C VAL A 145 -26.35 4.91 18.88
N LEU A 146 -25.45 5.53 18.12
CA LEU A 146 -24.96 6.89 18.35
C LEU A 146 -25.47 7.87 17.27
N LYS A 147 -26.57 7.54 16.59
CA LYS A 147 -27.14 8.40 15.53
C LYS A 147 -27.39 9.83 16.00
N GLU A 148 -27.86 9.99 17.22
CA GLU A 148 -28.19 11.30 17.79
C GLU A 148 -26.97 12.23 17.95
N LEU A 149 -25.76 11.68 18.08
CA LEU A 149 -24.54 12.48 18.14
C LEU A 149 -24.24 13.23 16.83
N LEU A 150 -24.85 12.84 15.73
CA LEU A 150 -24.71 13.53 14.45
C LEU A 150 -25.60 14.79 14.34
N ILE A 151 -26.40 15.13 15.37
CA ILE A 151 -27.19 16.36 15.46
C ILE A 151 -28.03 16.60 14.17
N GLY A 152 -28.69 15.56 13.69
CA GLY A 152 -29.52 15.58 12.48
C GLY A 152 -28.80 15.41 11.15
N TYR A 153 -27.47 15.35 11.11
CA TYR A 153 -26.73 14.99 9.90
C TYR A 153 -26.76 13.48 9.64
N SER A 154 -26.69 13.11 8.36
CA SER A 154 -26.60 11.71 7.96
C SER A 154 -25.14 11.24 7.95
N ILE A 155 -24.91 10.00 8.41
CA ILE A 155 -23.62 9.34 8.23
C ILE A 155 -23.40 8.94 6.75
N TYR A 156 -24.47 8.74 6.00
CA TYR A 156 -24.37 8.42 4.58
C TYR A 156 -23.99 9.67 3.79
N GLY A 157 -22.86 9.60 3.10
CA GLY A 157 -22.29 10.71 2.35
C GLY A 157 -20.91 11.13 2.86
N PRO A 158 -20.55 12.43 2.74
CA PRO A 158 -19.18 12.89 2.97
C PRO A 158 -18.67 12.65 4.39
N ILE A 159 -19.52 12.77 5.40
CA ILE A 159 -19.13 12.57 6.81
C ILE A 159 -18.66 11.13 7.04
N GLY A 160 -19.46 10.16 6.63
CA GLY A 160 -19.12 8.74 6.80
C GLY A 160 -17.92 8.32 5.96
N ILE A 161 -17.83 8.82 4.72
CA ILE A 161 -16.67 8.54 3.87
C ILE A 161 -15.39 9.07 4.52
N ILE A 162 -15.39 10.32 5.05
CA ILE A 162 -14.24 10.91 5.73
C ILE A 162 -13.87 10.08 6.97
N MET A 163 -14.84 9.77 7.84
CA MET A 163 -14.59 9.02 9.08
C MET A 163 -14.01 7.64 8.80
N ALA A 164 -14.60 6.89 7.85
CA ALA A 164 -14.09 5.58 7.46
C ALA A 164 -12.71 5.66 6.81
N SER A 165 -12.48 6.65 5.94
CA SER A 165 -11.20 6.88 5.28
C SER A 165 -10.10 7.20 6.28
N VAL A 166 -10.35 8.06 7.26
CA VAL A 166 -9.41 8.35 8.34
C VAL A 166 -9.05 7.09 9.11
N TYR A 167 -10.04 6.27 9.45
CA TYR A 167 -9.82 5.03 10.21
C TYR A 167 -8.90 4.04 9.49
N TRP A 168 -9.18 3.71 8.23
CA TRP A 168 -8.41 2.67 7.54
C TRP A 168 -7.06 3.17 6.99
N THR A 169 -6.91 4.47 6.73
CA THR A 169 -5.62 5.05 6.28
C THR A 169 -4.70 5.43 7.44
N PHE A 170 -5.23 5.57 8.66
CA PHE A 170 -4.46 5.95 9.85
C PHE A 170 -3.20 5.08 10.08
N PRO A 171 -3.23 3.73 10.03
CA PRO A 171 -2.03 2.93 10.24
C PRO A 171 -0.96 3.16 9.17
N HIS A 172 -1.32 3.44 7.92
CA HIS A 172 -0.36 3.76 6.86
C HIS A 172 0.37 5.07 7.16
N ALA A 173 -0.38 6.11 7.53
CA ALA A 173 0.18 7.39 7.95
C ALA A 173 1.09 7.24 9.18
N LEU A 174 0.63 6.47 10.18
CA LEU A 174 1.38 6.21 11.40
C LEU A 174 2.73 5.53 11.12
N MET A 175 2.77 4.55 10.23
CA MET A 175 4.02 3.85 9.87
C MET A 175 5.04 4.80 9.23
N ILE A 176 4.62 5.61 8.26
CA ILE A 176 5.52 6.54 7.55
C ILE A 176 6.02 7.62 8.52
N LEU A 177 5.12 8.22 9.30
CA LEU A 177 5.47 9.30 10.23
C LEU A 177 6.31 8.80 11.41
N SER A 178 6.01 7.62 11.97
CA SER A 178 6.82 7.02 13.02
C SER A 178 8.25 6.74 12.55
N THR A 179 8.41 6.24 11.33
CA THR A 179 9.72 6.03 10.72
C THR A 179 10.45 7.37 10.55
N SER A 180 9.78 8.39 10.01
CA SER A 180 10.36 9.71 9.80
C SER A 180 10.81 10.37 11.11
N LEU A 181 9.96 10.33 12.14
CA LEU A 181 10.27 10.90 13.45
C LEU A 181 11.36 10.11 14.21
N SER A 182 11.47 8.80 14.02
CA SER A 182 12.52 7.99 14.66
C SER A 182 13.93 8.28 14.12
N LEU A 183 14.05 8.97 12.98
CA LEU A 183 15.32 9.39 12.38
C LEU A 183 15.83 10.73 12.94
N SER A 184 15.18 11.31 13.93
CA SER A 184 15.57 12.56 14.57
C SER A 184 16.94 12.43 15.26
N ASP A 185 17.83 13.42 15.05
CA ASP A 185 19.17 13.43 15.66
C ASP A 185 19.11 14.03 17.08
N ALA A 186 19.51 13.24 18.09
CA ALA A 186 19.55 13.63 19.49
C ALA A 186 20.34 14.92 19.75
N ARG A 187 21.43 15.13 19.00
CA ARG A 187 22.33 16.29 19.18
C ARG A 187 21.62 17.63 18.99
N LEU A 188 20.63 17.68 18.09
CA LEU A 188 19.86 18.93 17.88
C LEU A 188 19.00 19.27 19.11
N TYR A 189 18.46 18.25 19.77
CA TYR A 189 17.68 18.44 21.00
C TYR A 189 18.57 18.78 22.19
N GLU A 190 19.75 18.18 22.29
CA GLU A 190 20.76 18.51 23.30
C GLU A 190 21.22 19.97 23.15
N ALA A 191 21.50 20.42 21.92
CA ALA A 191 21.84 21.81 21.64
C ALA A 191 20.70 22.77 22.01
N ALA A 192 19.45 22.41 21.74
CA ALA A 192 18.29 23.20 22.13
C ALA A 192 18.13 23.29 23.65
N ASP A 193 18.41 22.22 24.38
CA ASP A 193 18.40 22.20 25.85
C ASP A 193 19.50 23.09 26.45
N VAL A 194 20.72 23.04 25.88
CA VAL A 194 21.82 23.94 26.30
C VAL A 194 21.48 25.41 26.05
N LEU A 195 20.79 25.71 24.96
CA LEU A 195 20.32 27.06 24.61
C LEU A 195 19.04 27.46 25.36
N HIS A 196 18.58 26.65 26.33
CA HIS A 196 17.32 26.86 27.08
C HIS A 196 16.11 27.12 26.17
N THR A 197 16.06 26.49 24.99
CA THR A 197 14.96 26.66 24.04
C THR A 197 13.68 26.04 24.58
N SER A 198 12.55 26.77 24.50
CA SER A 198 11.25 26.22 24.91
C SER A 198 10.87 25.00 24.06
N LYS A 199 10.14 24.03 24.62
CA LYS A 199 9.73 22.79 23.93
C LYS A 199 8.92 23.05 22.67
N PHE A 200 8.04 24.03 22.71
CA PHE A 200 7.25 24.42 21.54
C PHE A 200 8.14 24.99 20.42
N ARG A 201 9.14 25.80 20.78
CA ARG A 201 10.11 26.30 19.80
C ARG A 201 10.99 25.18 19.26
N ALA A 202 11.45 24.24 20.09
CA ALA A 202 12.19 23.06 19.66
C ALA A 202 11.35 22.17 18.71
N PHE A 203 10.07 22.01 19.00
CA PHE A 203 9.13 21.30 18.12
C PHE A 203 9.04 21.99 16.74
N LEU A 204 8.87 23.30 16.68
CA LEU A 204 8.76 24.06 15.43
C LEU A 204 10.08 24.14 14.65
N THR A 205 11.23 24.17 15.34
CA THR A 205 12.55 24.40 14.70
C THR A 205 13.33 23.12 14.43
N ILE A 206 13.06 22.03 15.15
CA ILE A 206 13.80 20.76 15.03
C ILE A 206 12.85 19.65 14.56
N THR A 207 11.80 19.34 15.34
CA THR A 207 10.94 18.18 15.07
C THR A 207 10.16 18.34 13.76
N GLY A 208 9.49 19.48 13.57
CA GLY A 208 8.71 19.77 12.36
C GLY A 208 9.57 19.78 11.09
N PRO A 209 10.62 20.58 11.01
CA PRO A 209 11.54 20.59 9.85
C PRO A 209 12.23 19.26 9.61
N GLY A 210 12.57 18.51 10.68
CA GLY A 210 13.14 17.16 10.58
C GLY A 210 12.19 16.15 9.96
N ALA A 211 10.90 16.25 10.28
CA ALA A 211 9.86 15.36 9.78
C ALA A 211 9.23 15.81 8.44
N ARG A 212 9.61 16.98 7.89
CA ARG A 212 8.93 17.61 6.73
C ARG A 212 8.75 16.68 5.53
N TYR A 213 9.78 15.94 5.16
CA TYR A 213 9.69 15.02 4.01
C TYR A 213 8.82 13.81 4.30
N GLY A 214 8.83 13.32 5.55
CA GLY A 214 7.89 12.30 5.99
C GLY A 214 6.45 12.79 6.00
N ILE A 215 6.19 14.03 6.43
CA ILE A 215 4.86 14.65 6.38
C ILE A 215 4.40 14.78 4.93
N ILE A 216 5.24 15.31 4.03
CA ILE A 216 4.92 15.45 2.60
C ILE A 216 4.62 14.07 1.99
N SER A 217 5.50 13.07 2.20
CA SER A 217 5.27 11.71 1.70
C SER A 217 3.96 11.13 2.23
N THR A 218 3.69 11.24 3.54
CA THR A 218 2.45 10.77 4.14
C THR A 218 1.23 11.45 3.51
N THR A 219 1.27 12.77 3.35
CA THR A 219 0.17 13.54 2.76
C THR A 219 -0.19 13.02 1.37
N PHE A 220 0.78 12.82 0.50
CA PHE A 220 0.51 12.36 -0.86
C PHE A 220 0.12 10.88 -0.93
N VAL A 221 0.68 10.03 -0.06
CA VAL A 221 0.27 8.62 0.03
C VAL A 221 -1.17 8.49 0.50
N ILE A 222 -1.55 9.19 1.58
CA ILE A 222 -2.92 9.13 2.11
C ILE A 222 -3.90 9.77 1.14
N PHE A 223 -3.55 10.92 0.55
CA PHE A 223 -4.36 11.55 -0.50
C PHE A 223 -4.67 10.57 -1.63
N THR A 224 -3.65 9.90 -2.17
CA THR A 224 -3.84 8.93 -3.26
C THR A 224 -4.72 7.77 -2.82
N GLN A 225 -4.47 7.20 -1.62
CA GLN A 225 -5.27 6.08 -1.11
C GLN A 225 -6.75 6.44 -0.99
N VAL A 226 -7.07 7.62 -0.41
CA VAL A 226 -8.46 8.06 -0.24
C VAL A 226 -9.10 8.44 -1.58
N PHE A 227 -8.37 9.17 -2.43
CA PHE A 227 -8.87 9.63 -3.73
C PHE A 227 -9.24 8.47 -4.66
N THR A 228 -8.56 7.35 -4.54
CA THR A 228 -8.76 6.16 -5.38
C THR A 228 -9.55 5.05 -4.71
N ASP A 229 -9.98 5.23 -3.45
CA ASP A 229 -10.74 4.20 -2.74
C ASP A 229 -12.15 4.03 -3.31
N PHE A 230 -12.52 2.77 -3.51
CA PHE A 230 -13.84 2.36 -3.97
C PHE A 230 -14.70 1.80 -2.82
N GLY A 231 -14.08 1.05 -1.91
CA GLY A 231 -14.80 0.24 -0.93
C GLY A 231 -15.63 1.06 0.05
N VAL A 232 -15.04 2.08 0.65
CA VAL A 232 -15.74 2.95 1.62
C VAL A 232 -16.87 3.73 0.95
N PRO A 233 -16.64 4.50 -0.16
CA PRO A 233 -17.72 5.25 -0.79
C PRO A 233 -18.86 4.36 -1.32
N LYS A 234 -18.57 3.12 -1.71
CA LYS A 234 -19.58 2.19 -2.20
C LYS A 234 -20.59 1.78 -1.13
N VAL A 235 -20.12 1.60 0.12
CA VAL A 235 -20.98 1.16 1.24
C VAL A 235 -21.67 2.33 1.92
N ILE A 236 -20.96 3.43 2.21
CA ILE A 236 -21.48 4.53 3.04
C ILE A 236 -21.72 5.84 2.27
N GLY A 237 -21.38 5.87 0.99
CA GLY A 237 -21.52 7.08 0.16
C GLY A 237 -22.96 7.54 -0.07
N GLY A 238 -23.93 6.61 -0.10
CA GLY A 238 -25.32 6.94 -0.43
C GLY A 238 -25.42 7.63 -1.80
N ASN A 239 -25.98 8.84 -1.82
CA ASN A 239 -26.11 9.64 -3.05
C ASN A 239 -24.89 10.55 -3.31
N TYR A 240 -23.87 10.51 -2.48
CA TYR A 240 -22.65 11.29 -2.65
C TYR A 240 -21.65 10.54 -3.54
N ASN A 241 -21.72 10.83 -4.84
CA ASN A 241 -20.88 10.14 -5.81
C ASN A 241 -19.43 10.65 -5.78
N VAL A 242 -18.50 9.71 -5.95
CA VAL A 242 -17.07 9.97 -6.16
C VAL A 242 -16.61 9.26 -7.43
N LEU A 243 -15.47 9.66 -7.99
CA LEU A 243 -14.97 9.12 -9.28
C LEU A 243 -14.90 7.58 -9.27
N ALA A 244 -14.44 6.97 -8.18
CA ALA A 244 -14.30 5.52 -8.08
C ALA A 244 -15.67 4.80 -8.17
N THR A 245 -16.73 5.35 -7.55
CA THR A 245 -18.08 4.80 -7.65
C THR A 245 -18.70 5.05 -9.02
N ASP A 246 -18.36 6.18 -9.68
CA ASP A 246 -18.87 6.47 -11.01
C ASP A 246 -18.25 5.56 -12.06
N ILE A 247 -16.95 5.24 -11.98
CA ILE A 247 -16.34 4.22 -12.85
C ILE A 247 -17.13 2.90 -12.75
N TYR A 248 -17.47 2.48 -11.53
CA TYR A 248 -18.23 1.24 -11.33
C TYR A 248 -19.66 1.33 -11.89
N LYS A 249 -20.35 2.45 -11.69
CA LYS A 249 -21.70 2.67 -12.23
C LYS A 249 -21.72 2.68 -13.76
N GLU A 250 -20.77 3.39 -14.39
CA GLU A 250 -20.66 3.43 -15.84
C GLU A 250 -20.35 2.06 -16.43
N VAL A 251 -19.35 1.36 -15.87
CA VAL A 251 -18.89 0.08 -16.43
C VAL A 251 -19.86 -1.07 -16.12
N VAL A 252 -20.26 -1.23 -14.86
CA VAL A 252 -21.08 -2.38 -14.43
C VAL A 252 -22.55 -2.08 -14.54
N GLY A 253 -22.98 -0.86 -14.19
CA GLY A 253 -24.39 -0.47 -14.20
C GLY A 253 -24.90 -0.14 -15.60
N MET A 254 -24.18 0.70 -16.35
CA MET A 254 -24.62 1.23 -17.65
C MET A 254 -23.93 0.55 -18.84
N GLN A 255 -22.94 -0.32 -18.61
CA GLN A 255 -22.13 -0.95 -19.65
C GLN A 255 -21.44 0.06 -20.60
N ASN A 256 -21.23 1.28 -20.11
CA ASN A 256 -20.56 2.37 -20.84
C ASN A 256 -19.05 2.34 -20.57
N PHE A 257 -18.37 1.46 -21.28
CA PHE A 257 -16.93 1.22 -21.11
C PHE A 257 -16.08 2.44 -21.52
N GLN A 258 -16.54 3.24 -22.49
CA GLN A 258 -15.84 4.41 -22.96
C GLN A 258 -15.81 5.50 -21.88
N MET A 259 -16.95 5.79 -21.28
CA MET A 259 -17.03 6.75 -20.18
C MET A 259 -16.29 6.25 -18.95
N GLY A 260 -16.39 4.96 -18.63
CA GLY A 260 -15.58 4.32 -17.58
C GLY A 260 -14.07 4.50 -17.81
N ALA A 261 -13.61 4.41 -19.06
CA ALA A 261 -12.21 4.65 -19.41
C ALA A 261 -11.82 6.14 -19.23
N VAL A 262 -12.69 7.08 -19.63
CA VAL A 262 -12.45 8.53 -19.43
C VAL A 262 -12.33 8.86 -17.94
N ILE A 263 -13.29 8.42 -17.12
CA ILE A 263 -13.28 8.69 -15.68
C ILE A 263 -12.04 8.06 -15.01
N SER A 264 -11.64 6.87 -15.48
CA SER A 264 -10.41 6.20 -15.01
C SER A 264 -9.15 7.02 -15.31
N LEU A 265 -9.06 7.64 -16.49
CA LEU A 265 -7.95 8.54 -16.82
C LEU A 265 -7.99 9.84 -16.00
N VAL A 266 -9.16 10.39 -15.74
CA VAL A 266 -9.32 11.54 -14.83
C VAL A 266 -8.87 11.16 -13.40
N LEU A 267 -9.24 9.98 -12.90
CA LEU A 267 -8.80 9.46 -11.60
C LEU A 267 -7.27 9.25 -11.54
N LEU A 268 -6.67 8.87 -12.66
CA LEU A 268 -5.23 8.58 -12.74
C LEU A 268 -4.37 9.86 -12.65
N LEU A 269 -4.82 11.00 -13.16
CA LEU A 269 -4.02 12.23 -13.19
C LEU A 269 -3.54 12.71 -11.82
N PRO A 270 -4.40 12.91 -10.79
CA PRO A 270 -3.96 13.32 -9.46
C PRO A 270 -3.07 12.25 -8.79
N ALA A 271 -3.31 10.96 -9.04
CA ALA A 271 -2.50 9.87 -8.51
C ALA A 271 -1.07 9.90 -9.06
N ILE A 272 -0.90 10.15 -10.35
CA ILE A 272 0.43 10.35 -10.98
C ILE A 272 1.15 11.55 -10.39
N LEU A 273 0.47 12.69 -10.25
CA LEU A 273 1.07 13.89 -9.63
C LEU A 273 1.54 13.62 -8.20
N ALA A 274 0.67 13.00 -7.40
CA ALA A 274 0.99 12.61 -6.03
C ALA A 274 2.20 11.66 -5.95
N PHE A 275 2.28 10.69 -6.88
CA PHE A 275 3.41 9.77 -7.00
C PHE A 275 4.73 10.51 -7.25
N PHE A 276 4.78 11.45 -8.20
CA PHE A 276 6.02 12.19 -8.47
C PHE A 276 6.47 13.03 -7.26
N VAL A 277 5.55 13.66 -6.55
CA VAL A 277 5.88 14.44 -5.34
C VAL A 277 6.37 13.53 -4.22
N ASP A 278 5.74 12.37 -4.00
CA ASP A 278 6.19 11.37 -3.03
C ASP A 278 7.60 10.86 -3.35
N GLN A 279 7.88 10.50 -4.60
CA GLN A 279 9.22 10.06 -5.03
C GLN A 279 10.30 11.14 -4.82
N TYR A 280 9.98 12.40 -5.13
CA TYR A 280 10.89 13.52 -4.87
C TYR A 280 11.18 13.66 -3.37
N SER A 281 10.16 13.58 -2.53
CA SER A 281 10.26 13.70 -1.08
C SER A 281 11.10 12.58 -0.46
N ARG A 282 10.87 11.34 -0.87
CA ARG A 282 11.64 10.16 -0.41
C ARG A 282 13.13 10.28 -0.73
N LYS A 283 13.49 10.73 -1.94
CA LYS A 283 14.90 10.95 -2.32
C LYS A 283 15.58 11.97 -1.41
N ARG A 284 14.88 13.04 -1.04
CA ARG A 284 15.41 14.09 -0.15
C ARG A 284 15.52 13.63 1.30
N GLN A 285 14.60 12.80 1.78
CA GLN A 285 14.64 12.22 3.13
C GLN A 285 15.87 11.34 3.33
N VAL A 286 16.16 10.45 2.39
CA VAL A 286 17.35 9.57 2.44
C VAL A 286 18.66 10.39 2.45
N ALA A 287 18.71 11.49 1.70
CA ALA A 287 19.90 12.34 1.64
C ALA A 287 20.22 13.08 2.96
N LEU A 288 19.23 13.24 3.86
CA LEU A 288 19.42 13.87 5.17
C LEU A 288 19.95 12.92 6.25
N LEU A 289 19.94 11.60 6.01
CA LEU A 289 20.46 10.60 6.93
C LEU A 289 21.99 10.65 6.93
N SER A 290 22.56 11.28 7.95
CA SER A 290 23.98 11.26 8.20
C SER A 290 24.36 9.94 8.88
N SER A 291 25.48 9.36 8.48
CA SER A 291 26.07 8.17 9.13
C SER A 291 26.49 8.39 10.59
N ARG A 292 26.38 9.63 11.08
CA ARG A 292 26.77 10.07 12.43
C ARG A 292 25.57 10.48 13.30
N SER A 293 24.32 10.28 12.84
CA SER A 293 23.15 10.63 13.65
C SER A 293 23.05 9.72 14.88
N VAL A 294 22.75 10.31 16.03
CA VAL A 294 22.51 9.59 17.30
C VAL A 294 21.01 9.45 17.49
N VAL A 295 20.57 8.24 17.83
CA VAL A 295 19.13 7.98 18.05
C VAL A 295 18.64 8.83 19.24
N PHE A 296 17.52 9.53 19.02
CA PHE A 296 16.93 10.37 20.04
C PHE A 296 16.28 9.53 21.16
N ASP A 297 16.69 9.74 22.42
CA ASP A 297 16.04 9.20 23.61
C ASP A 297 15.25 10.31 24.34
N PRO A 298 13.92 10.24 24.38
CA PRO A 298 13.10 11.30 24.94
C PRO A 298 13.28 11.43 26.46
N LYS A 299 13.36 12.67 26.98
CA LYS A 299 13.33 12.95 28.42
C LYS A 299 11.92 12.76 28.97
N LYS A 300 11.83 12.36 30.26
CA LYS A 300 10.53 12.18 30.94
C LYS A 300 9.89 13.53 31.29
N TYR A 301 8.69 13.76 30.75
CA TYR A 301 7.88 14.94 31.04
C TYR A 301 6.46 14.51 31.40
N ARG A 302 6.18 14.40 32.72
CA ARG A 302 4.96 13.79 33.26
C ARG A 302 3.66 14.34 32.63
N THR A 303 3.55 15.65 32.46
CA THR A 303 2.35 16.29 31.88
C THR A 303 2.17 15.92 30.40
N LEU A 304 3.23 15.99 29.60
CA LEU A 304 3.20 15.62 28.19
C LEU A 304 2.96 14.12 28.03
N ASP A 305 3.67 13.28 28.82
CA ASP A 305 3.53 11.83 28.76
C ASP A 305 2.09 11.39 29.08
N MET A 306 1.46 12.01 30.09
CA MET A 306 0.06 11.73 30.45
C MET A 306 -0.95 12.25 29.40
N ALA A 307 -0.73 13.44 28.84
CA ALA A 307 -1.58 13.96 27.77
C ALA A 307 -1.52 13.06 26.52
N MET A 308 -0.32 12.63 26.12
CA MET A 308 -0.15 11.72 24.99
C MET A 308 -0.67 10.32 25.28
N LEU A 309 -0.57 9.84 26.52
CA LEU A 309 -1.19 8.59 26.96
C LEU A 309 -2.72 8.64 26.80
N ALA A 310 -3.36 9.73 27.28
CA ALA A 310 -4.81 9.93 27.13
C ALA A 310 -5.23 10.01 25.66
N PHE A 311 -4.47 10.74 24.83
CA PHE A 311 -4.73 10.85 23.39
C PHE A 311 -4.60 9.48 22.69
N CYS A 312 -3.49 8.76 22.90
CA CYS A 312 -3.31 7.43 22.33
C CYS A 312 -4.36 6.43 22.84
N GLY A 313 -4.76 6.55 24.12
CA GLY A 313 -5.86 5.79 24.70
C GLY A 313 -7.18 6.04 23.98
N LEU A 314 -7.54 7.29 23.74
CA LEU A 314 -8.77 7.66 23.01
C LEU A 314 -8.79 7.06 21.61
N ILE A 315 -7.71 7.24 20.82
CA ILE A 315 -7.63 6.68 19.47
C ILE A 315 -7.72 5.15 19.51
N THR A 316 -7.05 4.52 20.47
CA THR A 316 -7.10 3.05 20.65
C THR A 316 -8.52 2.57 20.97
N VAL A 317 -9.25 3.27 21.84
CA VAL A 317 -10.64 2.95 22.15
C VAL A 317 -11.51 3.07 20.89
N ILE A 318 -11.36 4.14 20.11
CA ILE A 318 -12.10 4.31 18.85
C ILE A 318 -11.82 3.14 17.89
N ILE A 319 -10.56 2.75 17.72
CA ILE A 319 -10.20 1.60 16.85
C ILE A 319 -10.85 0.31 17.34
N LEU A 320 -10.79 0.04 18.64
CA LEU A 320 -11.40 -1.16 19.22
C LEU A 320 -12.92 -1.14 19.13
N MET A 321 -13.55 0.03 19.32
CA MET A 321 -15.00 0.20 19.15
C MET A 321 -15.44 -0.07 17.71
N MET A 322 -14.68 0.36 16.71
CA MET A 322 -15.00 0.11 15.29
C MET A 322 -14.97 -1.40 14.97
N ILE A 323 -13.90 -2.08 15.35
CA ILE A 323 -13.77 -3.53 15.11
C ILE A 323 -14.77 -4.32 15.97
N GLY A 324 -14.91 -3.93 17.23
CA GLY A 324 -15.85 -4.56 18.16
C GLY A 324 -17.30 -4.46 17.66
N MET A 325 -17.68 -3.30 17.09
CA MET A 325 -19.02 -3.12 16.52
C MET A 325 -19.24 -3.93 15.25
N ALA A 326 -18.24 -3.99 14.36
CA ALA A 326 -18.33 -4.86 13.18
C ALA A 326 -18.49 -6.34 13.59
N GLN A 327 -17.73 -6.79 14.60
CA GLN A 327 -17.86 -8.13 15.15
C GLN A 327 -19.21 -8.37 15.83
N PHE A 328 -19.68 -7.42 16.59
CA PHE A 328 -20.99 -7.48 17.24
C PHE A 328 -22.11 -7.56 16.19
N GLY A 329 -22.06 -6.69 15.16
CA GLY A 329 -23.00 -6.71 14.03
C GLY A 329 -23.02 -8.04 13.28
N ALA A 330 -21.86 -8.70 13.14
CA ALA A 330 -21.74 -10.03 12.53
C ALA A 330 -22.39 -11.15 13.36
N LEU A 331 -22.54 -10.95 14.68
CA LEU A 331 -23.08 -11.96 15.61
C LEU A 331 -24.51 -11.69 16.03
N VAL A 332 -25.03 -10.47 15.88
CA VAL A 332 -26.38 -10.10 16.33
C VAL A 332 -27.42 -10.68 15.38
N LYS A 333 -28.45 -11.33 15.94
CA LYS A 333 -29.49 -12.03 15.17
C LYS A 333 -30.31 -11.11 14.27
N PHE A 334 -30.73 -9.95 14.80
CA PHE A 334 -31.50 -8.97 14.04
C PHE A 334 -31.37 -7.57 14.68
N TRP A 335 -30.53 -6.73 14.06
CA TRP A 335 -30.26 -5.38 14.52
C TRP A 335 -31.40 -4.42 14.19
N PRO A 336 -31.79 -3.50 15.10
CA PRO A 336 -31.44 -3.39 16.52
C PRO A 336 -32.42 -4.14 17.45
N TYR A 337 -33.38 -4.89 16.91
CA TYR A 337 -34.54 -5.39 17.64
C TYR A 337 -34.28 -6.69 18.44
N ASN A 338 -33.35 -7.52 17.98
CA ASN A 338 -32.98 -8.77 18.66
C ASN A 338 -31.47 -8.90 18.76
N LEU A 339 -30.93 -8.55 19.92
CA LEU A 339 -29.50 -8.53 20.20
C LEU A 339 -28.94 -9.89 20.64
N SER A 340 -29.73 -10.98 20.59
CA SER A 340 -29.21 -12.31 20.90
C SER A 340 -28.14 -12.69 19.88
N LEU A 341 -27.07 -13.34 20.35
CA LEU A 341 -25.96 -13.77 19.52
C LEU A 341 -26.30 -15.01 18.70
N THR A 342 -25.83 -15.02 17.46
CA THR A 342 -26.04 -16.14 16.51
C THR A 342 -24.84 -16.26 15.58
N LEU A 343 -24.60 -17.48 15.08
CA LEU A 343 -23.63 -17.74 14.01
C LEU A 343 -24.30 -17.87 12.63
N LYS A 344 -25.62 -17.61 12.52
CA LYS A 344 -26.39 -17.75 11.28
C LYS A 344 -25.81 -16.91 10.13
N HIS A 345 -25.26 -15.72 10.41
CA HIS A 345 -24.69 -14.83 9.39
C HIS A 345 -23.41 -15.37 8.75
N TYR A 346 -22.79 -16.39 9.33
CA TYR A 346 -21.63 -17.10 8.79
C TYR A 346 -22.01 -18.28 7.86
N SER A 347 -23.29 -18.56 7.63
CA SER A 347 -23.68 -19.62 6.67
C SER A 347 -23.53 -19.19 5.21
N PHE A 348 -23.67 -17.89 4.92
CA PHE A 348 -23.58 -17.27 3.57
C PHE A 348 -24.47 -17.92 2.49
N GLU A 349 -25.46 -18.71 2.86
CA GLU A 349 -26.31 -19.44 1.92
C GLU A 349 -27.25 -18.53 1.12
N VAL A 350 -27.61 -17.37 1.70
CA VAL A 350 -28.64 -16.46 1.17
C VAL A 350 -28.20 -15.75 -0.12
N ALA A 351 -26.90 -15.63 -0.38
CA ALA A 351 -26.39 -14.84 -1.51
C ALA A 351 -25.88 -15.68 -2.70
N GLY A 352 -26.06 -17.01 -2.68
CA GLY A 352 -25.56 -17.88 -3.76
C GLY A 352 -24.05 -18.02 -3.88
N LEU A 353 -23.28 -17.25 -3.10
CA LEU A 353 -21.81 -17.19 -3.17
C LEU A 353 -21.14 -18.11 -2.14
N GLY A 354 -21.79 -18.39 -1.05
CA GLY A 354 -21.37 -19.33 -0.02
C GLY A 354 -19.95 -19.10 0.50
N TRP A 355 -19.38 -20.15 1.07
CA TRP A 355 -18.00 -20.20 1.54
C TRP A 355 -16.97 -20.19 0.39
N GLU A 356 -17.38 -20.43 -0.85
CA GLU A 356 -16.46 -20.50 -1.99
C GLU A 356 -15.75 -19.17 -2.24
N SER A 357 -16.44 -18.03 -2.06
CA SER A 357 -15.83 -16.70 -2.17
C SER A 357 -14.69 -16.49 -1.14
N PHE A 358 -14.87 -17.03 0.06
CA PHE A 358 -13.83 -16.99 1.09
C PHE A 358 -12.62 -17.86 0.73
N TYR A 359 -12.86 -19.10 0.26
CA TYR A 359 -11.77 -19.97 -0.20
C TYR A 359 -11.05 -19.39 -1.43
N ASN A 360 -11.78 -18.76 -2.35
CA ASN A 360 -11.18 -18.07 -3.48
C ASN A 360 -10.25 -16.92 -3.05
N SER A 361 -10.63 -16.16 -2.02
CA SER A 361 -9.74 -15.13 -1.46
C SER A 361 -8.47 -15.72 -0.85
N ILE A 362 -8.58 -16.85 -0.14
CA ILE A 362 -7.40 -17.56 0.39
C ILE A 362 -6.51 -18.06 -0.75
N ARG A 363 -7.10 -18.64 -1.81
CA ARG A 363 -6.36 -19.10 -3.00
C ARG A 363 -5.64 -17.94 -3.69
N LEU A 364 -6.35 -16.82 -3.93
CA LEU A 364 -5.75 -15.61 -4.50
C LEU A 364 -4.58 -15.12 -3.65
N ALA A 365 -4.78 -15.00 -2.34
CA ALA A 365 -3.77 -14.49 -1.42
C ALA A 365 -2.54 -15.42 -1.35
N PHE A 366 -2.76 -16.72 -1.32
CA PHE A 366 -1.70 -17.71 -1.33
C PHE A 366 -0.87 -17.67 -2.62
N TYR A 367 -1.54 -17.68 -3.77
CA TYR A 367 -0.84 -17.62 -5.07
C TYR A 367 -0.11 -16.27 -5.24
N THR A 368 -0.74 -15.17 -4.85
CA THR A 368 -0.10 -13.84 -4.89
C THR A 368 1.12 -13.78 -3.98
N ALA A 369 1.04 -14.34 -2.77
CA ALA A 369 2.15 -14.38 -1.83
C ALA A 369 3.32 -15.23 -2.37
N VAL A 370 3.05 -16.41 -2.89
CA VAL A 370 4.09 -17.33 -3.38
C VAL A 370 4.72 -16.80 -4.67
N PHE A 371 3.94 -16.62 -5.72
CA PHE A 371 4.46 -16.20 -7.03
C PHE A 371 4.94 -14.76 -7.02
N GLY A 372 4.19 -13.86 -6.37
CA GLY A 372 4.57 -12.45 -6.25
C GLY A 372 5.89 -12.27 -5.51
N THR A 373 6.08 -12.96 -4.38
CA THR A 373 7.35 -12.87 -3.62
C THR A 373 8.54 -13.30 -4.47
N VAL A 374 8.43 -14.42 -5.19
CA VAL A 374 9.51 -14.92 -6.04
C VAL A 374 9.81 -13.91 -7.16
N ILE A 375 8.78 -13.48 -7.90
CA ILE A 375 8.93 -12.54 -9.01
C ILE A 375 9.53 -11.22 -8.52
N ILE A 376 9.01 -10.67 -7.44
CA ILE A 376 9.45 -9.36 -6.95
C ILE A 376 10.85 -9.42 -6.36
N PHE A 377 11.17 -10.45 -5.57
CA PHE A 377 12.50 -10.56 -4.95
C PHE A 377 13.59 -10.80 -6.00
N VAL A 378 13.34 -11.67 -6.98
CA VAL A 378 14.28 -11.90 -8.11
C VAL A 378 14.44 -10.64 -8.95
N GLY A 379 13.34 -9.93 -9.28
CA GLY A 379 13.40 -8.66 -10.03
C GLY A 379 14.18 -7.58 -9.26
N SER A 380 14.00 -7.49 -7.95
CA SER A 380 14.74 -6.56 -7.08
C SER A 380 16.23 -6.92 -7.02
N TYR A 381 16.56 -8.21 -6.94
CA TYR A 381 17.93 -8.68 -6.97
C TYR A 381 18.63 -8.32 -8.29
N ILE A 382 17.96 -8.50 -9.42
CA ILE A 382 18.46 -8.12 -10.74
C ILE A 382 18.75 -6.61 -10.81
N VAL A 383 17.82 -5.77 -10.33
CA VAL A 383 17.99 -4.31 -10.32
C VAL A 383 19.17 -3.89 -9.43
N GLU A 384 19.33 -4.47 -8.24
CA GLU A 384 20.31 -3.99 -7.26
C GLU A 384 21.69 -4.61 -7.39
N LYS A 385 21.78 -5.90 -7.75
CA LYS A 385 23.03 -6.68 -7.68
C LYS A 385 23.70 -6.93 -9.02
N LEU A 386 23.00 -6.83 -10.16
CA LEU A 386 23.65 -6.90 -11.47
C LEU A 386 24.41 -5.59 -11.72
N ARG A 387 25.72 -5.70 -11.97
CA ARG A 387 26.59 -4.53 -12.19
C ARG A 387 26.65 -4.08 -13.66
N THR A 388 26.17 -4.92 -14.57
CA THR A 388 26.13 -4.66 -16.01
C THR A 388 24.81 -4.04 -16.42
N GLN A 389 24.77 -3.36 -17.57
CA GLN A 389 23.55 -2.83 -18.19
C GLN A 389 22.81 -1.77 -17.35
N GLU A 390 23.52 -0.74 -16.88
CA GLU A 390 22.98 0.32 -16.02
C GLU A 390 21.69 0.97 -16.58
N GLN A 391 21.63 1.21 -17.89
CA GLN A 391 20.45 1.78 -18.54
C GLN A 391 19.22 0.86 -18.44
N LEU A 392 19.36 -0.44 -18.73
CA LEU A 392 18.26 -1.40 -18.62
C LEU A 392 17.79 -1.56 -17.17
N ARG A 393 18.73 -1.53 -16.20
CA ARG A 393 18.37 -1.51 -14.77
C ARG A 393 17.57 -0.29 -14.38
N GLY A 394 17.97 0.89 -14.90
CA GLY A 394 17.22 2.14 -14.69
C GLY A 394 15.79 2.06 -15.25
N ILE A 395 15.64 1.49 -16.46
CA ILE A 395 14.31 1.26 -17.07
C ILE A 395 13.49 0.28 -16.22
N LEU A 396 14.06 -0.86 -15.83
CA LEU A 396 13.34 -1.83 -14.98
C LEU A 396 12.94 -1.22 -13.63
N GLN A 397 13.83 -0.44 -13.01
CA GLN A 397 13.50 0.26 -11.76
C GLN A 397 12.36 1.27 -11.95
N PHE A 398 12.34 2.01 -13.05
CA PHE A 398 11.24 2.91 -13.38
C PHE A 398 9.92 2.14 -13.49
N PHE A 399 9.88 1.03 -14.24
CA PHE A 399 8.68 0.19 -14.35
C PHE A 399 8.28 -0.44 -13.02
N ALA A 400 9.22 -0.83 -12.17
CA ALA A 400 8.93 -1.36 -10.84
C ALA A 400 8.28 -0.34 -9.89
N LEU A 401 8.49 0.96 -10.14
CA LEU A 401 7.88 2.04 -9.35
C LEU A 401 6.54 2.52 -9.91
N LEU A 402 6.27 2.31 -11.20
CA LEU A 402 5.09 2.81 -11.89
C LEU A 402 3.75 2.27 -11.33
N PRO A 403 3.63 1.00 -10.90
CA PRO A 403 2.38 0.49 -10.33
C PRO A 403 1.84 1.28 -9.13
N MET A 404 2.70 1.93 -8.37
CA MET A 404 2.29 2.77 -7.24
C MET A 404 1.48 4.01 -7.68
N ALA A 405 1.67 4.46 -8.93
CA ALA A 405 0.94 5.59 -9.51
C ALA A 405 -0.41 5.15 -10.12
N VAL A 406 -0.65 3.85 -10.30
CA VAL A 406 -1.83 3.33 -10.99
C VAL A 406 -2.85 2.81 -9.98
N PRO A 407 -4.03 3.45 -9.85
CA PRO A 407 -5.10 2.96 -8.99
C PRO A 407 -5.55 1.55 -9.37
N GLY A 408 -5.95 0.75 -8.37
CA GLY A 408 -6.40 -0.62 -8.59
C GLY A 408 -7.59 -0.72 -9.56
N LEU A 409 -8.58 0.17 -9.44
CA LEU A 409 -9.72 0.23 -10.36
C LEU A 409 -9.29 0.46 -11.81
N VAL A 410 -8.37 1.40 -12.02
CA VAL A 410 -7.84 1.72 -13.34
C VAL A 410 -7.11 0.53 -13.94
N LEU A 411 -6.28 -0.15 -13.14
CA LEU A 411 -5.57 -1.34 -13.57
C LEU A 411 -6.53 -2.49 -13.90
N GLY A 412 -7.52 -2.74 -13.03
CA GLY A 412 -8.53 -3.79 -13.25
C GLY A 412 -9.34 -3.57 -14.53
N LEU A 413 -9.79 -2.33 -14.78
CA LEU A 413 -10.53 -1.99 -15.98
C LEU A 413 -9.65 -2.08 -17.24
N SER A 414 -8.40 -1.64 -17.16
CA SER A 414 -7.45 -1.72 -18.27
C SER A 414 -7.16 -3.19 -18.67
N TYR A 415 -7.19 -4.11 -17.70
CA TYR A 415 -7.06 -5.55 -17.94
C TYR A 415 -8.23 -6.12 -18.73
N ILE A 416 -9.46 -5.67 -18.46
CA ILE A 416 -10.62 -6.04 -19.30
C ILE A 416 -10.37 -5.64 -20.74
N PHE A 417 -10.02 -4.38 -20.98
CA PHE A 417 -9.87 -3.87 -22.37
C PHE A 417 -8.76 -4.57 -23.13
N TYR A 418 -7.70 -4.97 -22.46
CA TYR A 418 -6.59 -5.62 -23.13
C TYR A 418 -6.79 -7.14 -23.26
N PHE A 419 -7.09 -7.84 -22.16
CA PHE A 419 -7.12 -9.31 -22.14
C PHE A 419 -8.44 -9.90 -22.63
N ASN A 420 -9.57 -9.17 -22.58
CA ASN A 420 -10.84 -9.65 -23.13
C ASN A 420 -10.96 -9.39 -24.65
N ALA A 421 -9.97 -8.76 -25.27
CA ALA A 421 -9.97 -8.55 -26.73
C ALA A 421 -9.84 -9.90 -27.47
N ALA A 422 -10.75 -10.18 -28.40
CA ALA A 422 -10.81 -11.45 -29.14
C ALA A 422 -9.48 -11.75 -29.91
N ASN A 423 -8.79 -10.72 -30.35
CA ASN A 423 -7.52 -10.84 -31.08
C ASN A 423 -6.29 -10.97 -30.17
N ASN A 424 -6.46 -10.95 -28.83
CA ASN A 424 -5.34 -11.07 -27.93
C ASN A 424 -4.98 -12.55 -27.73
N PRO A 425 -3.73 -12.98 -28.02
CA PRO A 425 -3.31 -14.36 -27.80
C PRO A 425 -3.36 -14.82 -26.35
N LEU A 426 -3.40 -13.88 -25.39
CA LEU A 426 -3.53 -14.16 -23.96
C LEU A 426 -4.99 -14.09 -23.45
N ASN A 427 -5.97 -14.03 -24.34
CA ASN A 427 -7.38 -14.00 -23.93
C ASN A 427 -7.76 -15.20 -23.05
N PHE A 428 -7.11 -16.36 -23.20
CA PHE A 428 -7.34 -17.56 -22.41
C PHE A 428 -7.10 -17.40 -20.90
N ILE A 429 -6.33 -16.37 -20.46
CA ILE A 429 -6.15 -16.09 -19.02
C ILE A 429 -7.25 -15.19 -18.47
N TYR A 430 -8.03 -14.51 -19.34
CA TYR A 430 -9.13 -13.67 -18.92
C TYR A 430 -10.22 -14.52 -18.22
N ALA A 431 -10.91 -13.93 -17.25
CA ALA A 431 -11.92 -14.59 -16.43
C ALA A 431 -11.40 -15.78 -15.59
N THR A 432 -10.09 -15.90 -15.37
CA THR A 432 -9.48 -16.92 -14.53
C THR A 432 -8.88 -16.34 -13.24
N MET A 433 -8.60 -17.20 -12.25
CA MET A 433 -7.86 -16.81 -11.05
C MET A 433 -6.47 -16.27 -11.40
N ALA A 434 -5.84 -16.74 -12.48
CA ALA A 434 -4.51 -16.34 -12.89
C ALA A 434 -4.42 -14.83 -13.19
N ILE A 435 -5.39 -14.27 -13.92
CA ILE A 435 -5.38 -12.83 -14.24
C ILE A 435 -5.52 -11.97 -13.00
N MET A 436 -6.33 -12.42 -12.01
CA MET A 436 -6.47 -11.72 -10.73
C MET A 436 -5.18 -11.77 -9.91
N VAL A 437 -4.47 -12.91 -9.91
CA VAL A 437 -3.15 -13.03 -9.26
C VAL A 437 -2.15 -12.08 -9.92
N ILE A 438 -2.06 -12.09 -11.25
CA ILE A 438 -1.14 -11.22 -12.01
C ILE A 438 -1.45 -9.75 -11.71
N ASN A 439 -2.72 -9.35 -11.81
CA ASN A 439 -3.15 -7.99 -11.50
C ASN A 439 -2.77 -7.57 -10.07
N THR A 440 -3.01 -8.45 -9.09
CA THR A 440 -2.69 -8.18 -7.68
C THR A 440 -1.19 -8.08 -7.44
N VAL A 441 -0.38 -8.96 -8.06
CA VAL A 441 1.10 -8.88 -8.00
C VAL A 441 1.60 -7.58 -8.61
N VAL A 442 1.09 -7.17 -9.78
CA VAL A 442 1.47 -5.91 -10.43
C VAL A 442 1.08 -4.73 -9.57
N HIS A 443 -0.15 -4.70 -9.04
CA HIS A 443 -0.65 -3.60 -8.21
C HIS A 443 0.19 -3.38 -6.95
N PHE A 444 0.56 -4.44 -6.23
CA PHE A 444 1.34 -4.38 -4.99
C PHE A 444 2.86 -4.53 -5.19
N TYR A 445 3.33 -4.49 -6.44
CA TYR A 445 4.74 -4.71 -6.79
C TYR A 445 5.68 -3.72 -6.11
N THR A 446 5.37 -2.43 -6.21
CA THR A 446 6.30 -1.34 -5.85
C THR A 446 6.75 -1.38 -4.39
N VAL A 447 5.83 -1.54 -3.45
CA VAL A 447 6.15 -1.55 -2.00
C VAL A 447 7.02 -2.76 -1.67
N SER A 448 6.68 -3.92 -2.20
CA SER A 448 7.45 -5.16 -2.04
C SER A 448 8.84 -5.05 -2.66
N HIS A 449 8.94 -4.43 -3.84
CA HIS A 449 10.20 -4.15 -4.53
C HIS A 449 11.12 -3.24 -3.71
N LEU A 450 10.59 -2.12 -3.21
CA LEU A 450 11.35 -1.19 -2.37
C LEU A 450 11.84 -1.84 -1.08
N THR A 451 11.02 -2.70 -0.47
CA THR A 451 11.40 -3.48 0.72
C THR A 451 12.56 -4.44 0.40
N ALA A 452 12.47 -5.17 -0.70
CA ALA A 452 13.54 -6.07 -1.17
C ALA A 452 14.84 -5.31 -1.48
N VAL A 453 14.76 -4.22 -2.25
CA VAL A 453 15.92 -3.38 -2.60
C VAL A 453 16.59 -2.81 -1.34
N THR A 454 15.80 -2.37 -0.36
CA THR A 454 16.34 -1.85 0.90
C THR A 454 17.13 -2.91 1.65
N ALA A 455 16.60 -4.13 1.77
CA ALA A 455 17.31 -5.24 2.41
C ALA A 455 18.58 -5.64 1.66
N LEU A 456 18.50 -5.69 0.31
CA LEU A 456 19.66 -6.00 -0.53
C LEU A 456 20.78 -4.94 -0.42
N LYS A 457 20.43 -3.66 -0.23
CA LYS A 457 21.39 -2.57 0.03
C LYS A 457 22.04 -2.63 1.40
N GLN A 458 21.33 -3.17 2.39
CA GLN A 458 21.85 -3.33 3.75
C GLN A 458 22.80 -4.53 3.91
N MET A 459 22.88 -5.40 2.89
CA MET A 459 23.88 -6.48 2.88
C MET A 459 25.29 -5.91 2.78
N ASP A 460 26.21 -6.52 3.55
CA ASP A 460 27.61 -6.14 3.53
C ASP A 460 28.21 -6.32 2.13
N LYS A 461 28.87 -5.27 1.64
CA LYS A 461 29.54 -5.26 0.34
C LYS A 461 30.73 -6.24 0.27
N GLU A 462 31.25 -6.65 1.44
CA GLU A 462 32.33 -7.63 1.51
C GLU A 462 31.93 -8.99 0.93
N PHE A 463 30.67 -9.42 1.10
CA PHE A 463 30.18 -10.67 0.47
C PHE A 463 30.34 -10.65 -1.05
N GLU A 464 30.08 -9.49 -1.67
CA GLU A 464 30.24 -9.33 -3.11
C GLU A 464 31.73 -9.30 -3.51
N ALA A 465 32.56 -8.58 -2.74
CA ALA A 465 33.98 -8.49 -2.99
C ALA A 465 34.67 -9.87 -2.89
N VAL A 466 34.34 -10.64 -1.85
CA VAL A 466 34.83 -12.02 -1.67
C VAL A 466 34.35 -12.94 -2.78
N SER A 467 33.07 -12.87 -3.16
CA SER A 467 32.52 -13.66 -4.25
C SER A 467 33.25 -13.39 -5.58
N LEU A 468 33.54 -12.12 -5.86
CA LEU A 468 34.31 -11.73 -7.05
C LEU A 468 35.75 -12.24 -7.01
N SER A 469 36.43 -12.11 -5.86
CA SER A 469 37.80 -12.61 -5.66
C SER A 469 37.91 -14.12 -5.85
N LEU A 470 36.93 -14.86 -5.33
CA LEU A 470 36.85 -16.32 -5.45
C LEU A 470 36.21 -16.78 -6.77
N LYS A 471 35.88 -15.87 -7.71
CA LYS A 471 35.24 -16.16 -9.00
C LYS A 471 33.94 -16.99 -8.86
N VAL A 472 33.17 -16.79 -7.75
CA VAL A 472 31.92 -17.50 -7.52
C VAL A 472 30.84 -16.94 -8.45
N PRO A 473 30.11 -17.78 -9.20
CA PRO A 473 29.00 -17.33 -10.06
C PRO A 473 27.91 -16.61 -9.27
N VAL A 474 27.31 -15.55 -9.84
CA VAL A 474 26.26 -14.74 -9.22
C VAL A 474 25.08 -15.58 -8.72
N PHE A 475 24.68 -16.61 -9.47
CA PHE A 475 23.60 -17.52 -9.07
C PHE A 475 23.94 -18.36 -7.84
N LYS A 476 25.20 -18.80 -7.69
CA LYS A 476 25.62 -19.53 -6.50
C LYS A 476 25.65 -18.64 -5.27
N MET A 477 26.05 -17.37 -5.43
CA MET A 477 25.99 -16.35 -4.39
C MET A 477 24.53 -16.06 -3.99
N PHE A 478 23.61 -15.93 -4.97
CA PHE A 478 22.19 -15.73 -4.72
C PHE A 478 21.61 -16.81 -3.80
N TRP A 479 21.79 -18.10 -4.16
CA TRP A 479 21.20 -19.21 -3.41
C TRP A 479 21.87 -19.45 -2.04
N ARG A 480 23.19 -19.29 -1.93
CA ARG A 480 23.94 -19.64 -0.71
C ARG A 480 24.11 -18.51 0.28
N VAL A 481 24.06 -17.27 -0.18
CA VAL A 481 24.30 -16.09 0.67
C VAL A 481 23.09 -15.17 0.69
N THR A 482 22.67 -14.64 -0.47
CA THR A 482 21.65 -13.61 -0.52
C THR A 482 20.30 -14.10 -0.01
N LEU A 483 19.84 -15.24 -0.47
CA LEU A 483 18.53 -15.79 -0.11
C LEU A 483 18.44 -16.12 1.39
N PRO A 484 19.39 -16.80 2.03
CA PRO A 484 19.34 -17.04 3.47
C PRO A 484 19.42 -15.75 4.32
N VAL A 485 20.27 -14.79 3.94
CA VAL A 485 20.43 -13.52 4.67
C VAL A 485 19.18 -12.65 4.54
N CYS A 486 18.53 -12.64 3.38
CA CYS A 486 17.32 -11.87 3.12
C CYS A 486 16.03 -12.64 3.46
N LEU A 487 16.10 -13.87 4.00
CA LEU A 487 14.92 -14.69 4.29
C LEU A 487 13.87 -13.97 5.17
N PRO A 488 14.24 -13.21 6.23
CA PRO A 488 13.27 -12.44 6.99
C PRO A 488 12.50 -11.44 6.12
N THR A 489 13.20 -10.72 5.23
CA THR A 489 12.57 -9.75 4.31
C THR A 489 11.71 -10.45 3.27
N ILE A 490 12.09 -11.61 2.78
CA ILE A 490 11.28 -12.43 1.86
C ILE A 490 9.97 -12.82 2.53
N LEU A 491 10.01 -13.21 3.80
CA LEU A 491 8.82 -13.50 4.60
C LEU A 491 7.96 -12.24 4.82
N ASP A 492 8.58 -11.07 5.06
CA ASP A 492 7.86 -9.79 5.19
C ASP A 492 7.15 -9.39 3.88
N ILE A 493 7.77 -9.62 2.72
CA ILE A 493 7.13 -9.41 1.41
C ILE A 493 5.97 -10.38 1.21
N SER A 494 6.16 -11.65 1.55
CA SER A 494 5.12 -12.68 1.40
C SER A 494 3.87 -12.35 2.21
N ILE A 495 4.04 -11.96 3.49
CA ILE A 495 2.89 -11.59 4.34
C ILE A 495 2.24 -10.28 3.87
N TYR A 496 3.02 -9.31 3.42
CA TYR A 496 2.48 -8.08 2.85
C TYR A 496 1.59 -8.38 1.64
N LEU A 497 2.05 -9.19 0.71
CA LEU A 497 1.27 -9.60 -0.47
C LEU A 497 0.04 -10.41 -0.10
N PHE A 498 0.15 -11.34 0.87
CA PHE A 498 -0.97 -12.15 1.34
C PHE A 498 -2.10 -11.27 1.92
N VAL A 499 -1.76 -10.41 2.87
CA VAL A 499 -2.76 -9.55 3.55
C VAL A 499 -3.42 -8.59 2.55
N ASN A 500 -2.63 -7.94 1.69
CA ASN A 500 -3.19 -7.02 0.70
C ASN A 500 -4.06 -7.74 -0.35
N ALA A 501 -3.71 -8.96 -0.75
CA ALA A 501 -4.54 -9.77 -1.65
C ALA A 501 -5.86 -10.23 -0.98
N MET A 502 -5.83 -10.56 0.33
CA MET A 502 -7.05 -10.88 1.10
C MET A 502 -8.02 -9.70 1.22
N THR A 503 -7.49 -8.49 1.36
CA THR A 503 -8.29 -7.28 1.62
C THR A 503 -8.61 -6.47 0.36
N THR A 504 -8.01 -6.80 -0.79
CA THR A 504 -8.19 -6.03 -2.03
C THR A 504 -9.61 -6.14 -2.57
N VAL A 505 -10.13 -5.00 -3.02
CA VAL A 505 -11.41 -4.90 -3.74
C VAL A 505 -11.19 -4.23 -5.08
N SER A 506 -10.64 -3.01 -5.08
CA SER A 506 -10.58 -2.12 -6.26
C SER A 506 -9.84 -2.75 -7.44
N GLY A 507 -8.76 -3.51 -7.21
CA GLY A 507 -7.99 -4.14 -8.29
C GLY A 507 -8.71 -5.29 -8.97
N VAL A 508 -9.64 -5.97 -8.28
CA VAL A 508 -10.26 -7.23 -8.75
C VAL A 508 -11.74 -7.12 -9.05
N ILE A 509 -12.38 -6.00 -8.67
CA ILE A 509 -13.84 -5.80 -8.82
C ILE A 509 -14.34 -5.92 -10.28
N PHE A 510 -13.48 -5.77 -11.25
CA PHE A 510 -13.79 -5.91 -12.67
C PHE A 510 -13.33 -7.24 -13.27
N LEU A 511 -12.56 -8.06 -12.55
CA LEU A 511 -11.90 -9.24 -13.10
C LEU A 511 -12.49 -10.57 -12.62
N TYR A 512 -13.26 -10.55 -11.54
CA TYR A 512 -13.89 -11.76 -11.00
C TYR A 512 -15.02 -12.28 -11.90
N THR A 513 -15.27 -13.57 -11.80
CA THR A 513 -16.44 -14.26 -12.38
C THR A 513 -17.24 -14.90 -11.25
N TYR A 514 -18.40 -15.47 -11.57
CA TYR A 514 -19.20 -16.19 -10.58
C TYR A 514 -18.37 -17.21 -9.80
N ASN A 515 -17.54 -18.02 -10.48
CA ASN A 515 -16.72 -19.06 -9.85
C ASN A 515 -15.46 -18.53 -9.12
N THR A 516 -15.07 -17.30 -9.38
CA THR A 516 -13.83 -16.69 -8.82
C THR A 516 -14.13 -15.48 -7.92
N THR A 517 -15.37 -15.29 -7.53
CA THR A 517 -15.77 -14.22 -6.61
C THR A 517 -14.96 -14.30 -5.32
N LEU A 518 -14.52 -13.14 -4.82
CA LEU A 518 -13.69 -13.03 -3.62
C LEU A 518 -14.51 -12.59 -2.40
N ALA A 519 -14.05 -12.91 -1.21
CA ALA A 519 -14.71 -12.54 0.05
C ALA A 519 -14.94 -11.03 0.21
N SER A 520 -13.94 -10.22 -0.20
CA SER A 520 -14.04 -8.75 -0.16
C SER A 520 -15.11 -8.21 -1.12
N VAL A 521 -15.25 -8.80 -2.30
CA VAL A 521 -16.30 -8.48 -3.28
C VAL A 521 -17.66 -9.00 -2.79
N SER A 522 -17.71 -10.24 -2.29
CA SER A 522 -18.92 -10.83 -1.71
C SER A 522 -19.48 -9.99 -0.56
N SER A 523 -18.60 -9.40 0.28
CA SER A 523 -19.03 -8.52 1.36
C SER A 523 -19.77 -7.27 0.83
N ILE A 524 -19.34 -6.71 -0.33
CA ILE A 524 -20.05 -5.59 -0.99
C ILE A 524 -21.41 -6.04 -1.50
N HIS A 525 -21.49 -7.18 -2.18
CA HIS A 525 -22.76 -7.69 -2.70
C HIS A 525 -23.76 -8.02 -1.60
N LEU A 526 -23.30 -8.57 -0.48
CA LEU A 526 -24.13 -8.83 0.69
C LEU A 526 -24.70 -7.52 1.28
N ASP A 527 -23.89 -6.47 1.35
CA ASP A 527 -24.32 -5.14 1.79
C ASP A 527 -25.34 -4.52 0.82
N GLU A 528 -25.09 -4.59 -0.50
CA GLU A 528 -26.03 -4.12 -1.54
C GLU A 528 -27.38 -4.83 -1.50
N GLN A 529 -27.41 -6.11 -1.10
CA GLN A 529 -28.63 -6.87 -0.90
C GLN A 529 -29.34 -6.55 0.43
N GLY A 530 -28.79 -5.62 1.23
CA GLY A 530 -29.32 -5.27 2.55
C GLY A 530 -28.95 -6.24 3.66
N ASN A 531 -28.11 -7.26 3.40
CA ASN A 531 -27.67 -8.22 4.41
C ASN A 531 -26.35 -7.76 5.08
N VAL A 532 -26.42 -6.62 5.75
CA VAL A 532 -25.27 -5.96 6.38
C VAL A 532 -24.59 -6.86 7.42
N ALA A 533 -25.34 -7.70 8.13
CA ALA A 533 -24.78 -8.62 9.12
C ALA A 533 -23.90 -9.71 8.48
N ALA A 534 -24.32 -10.28 7.35
CA ALA A 534 -23.51 -11.25 6.62
C ALA A 534 -22.31 -10.57 5.93
N ALA A 535 -22.46 -9.33 5.46
CA ALA A 535 -21.35 -8.50 4.96
C ALA A 535 -20.28 -8.28 6.05
N ALA A 536 -20.72 -7.93 7.26
CA ALA A 536 -19.83 -7.79 8.42
C ALA A 536 -19.14 -9.12 8.78
N ALA A 537 -19.89 -10.24 8.78
CA ALA A 537 -19.35 -11.56 9.06
C ALA A 537 -18.26 -11.97 8.05
N MET A 538 -18.49 -11.75 6.75
CA MET A 538 -17.50 -12.02 5.69
C MET A 538 -16.25 -11.14 5.83
N ALA A 539 -16.42 -9.84 6.10
CA ALA A 539 -15.32 -8.94 6.34
C ALA A 539 -14.52 -9.31 7.60
N MET A 540 -15.18 -9.77 8.67
CA MET A 540 -14.50 -10.24 9.89
C MET A 540 -13.72 -11.54 9.67
N LEU A 541 -14.19 -12.45 8.81
CA LEU A 541 -13.41 -13.64 8.43
C LEU A 541 -12.09 -13.25 7.76
N ILE A 542 -12.09 -12.23 6.90
CA ILE A 542 -10.86 -11.70 6.29
C ILE A 542 -9.90 -11.19 7.38
N VAL A 543 -10.42 -10.47 8.39
CA VAL A 543 -9.61 -9.99 9.53
C VAL A 543 -9.01 -11.16 10.30
N TYR A 544 -9.80 -12.20 10.62
CA TYR A 544 -9.31 -13.35 11.38
C TYR A 544 -8.17 -14.07 10.66
N VAL A 545 -8.33 -14.34 9.37
CA VAL A 545 -7.26 -14.96 8.57
C VAL A 545 -6.03 -14.06 8.51
N SER A 546 -6.20 -12.77 8.27
CA SER A 546 -5.09 -11.81 8.22
C SER A 546 -4.33 -11.73 9.54
N VAL A 547 -5.04 -11.69 10.67
CA VAL A 547 -4.43 -11.73 12.03
C VAL A 547 -3.71 -13.06 12.26
N PHE A 548 -4.36 -14.19 11.96
CA PHE A 548 -3.77 -15.51 12.14
C PHE A 548 -2.45 -15.66 11.36
N VAL A 549 -2.48 -15.32 10.07
CA VAL A 549 -1.28 -15.40 9.21
C VAL A 549 -0.20 -14.43 9.68
N ARG A 550 -0.57 -13.24 10.17
CA ARG A 550 0.38 -12.27 10.74
C ARG A 550 1.04 -12.79 12.02
N VAL A 551 0.29 -13.44 12.91
CA VAL A 551 0.82 -14.05 14.13
C VAL A 551 1.75 -15.21 13.78
N LEU A 552 1.32 -16.09 12.85
CA LEU A 552 2.16 -17.20 12.37
C LEU A 552 3.47 -16.68 11.75
N HIS A 553 3.40 -15.66 10.92
CA HIS A 553 4.57 -14.98 10.35
C HIS A 553 5.51 -14.45 11.45
N ALA A 554 4.98 -13.78 12.48
CA ALA A 554 5.79 -13.25 13.56
C ALA A 554 6.54 -14.35 14.32
N ILE A 555 5.90 -15.52 14.54
CA ILE A 555 6.51 -16.69 15.17
C ILE A 555 7.63 -17.27 14.30
N ILE A 556 7.35 -17.47 13.01
CA ILE A 556 8.32 -18.03 12.04
C ILE A 556 9.53 -17.10 11.90
N THR A 557 9.28 -15.80 11.71
CA THR A 557 10.36 -14.82 11.51
C THR A 557 11.26 -14.71 12.73
N ARG A 558 10.71 -14.75 13.94
CA ARG A 558 11.53 -14.81 15.17
C ARG A 558 12.45 -16.04 15.17
N GLY A 559 11.94 -17.23 14.85
CA GLY A 559 12.74 -18.45 14.76
C GLY A 559 13.83 -18.40 13.68
N VAL A 560 13.53 -17.79 12.53
CA VAL A 560 14.48 -17.61 11.42
C VAL A 560 15.58 -16.62 11.81
N LEU A 561 15.24 -15.48 12.40
CA LEU A 561 16.21 -14.47 12.87
C LEU A 561 17.22 -15.07 13.85
N TRP A 562 16.74 -15.86 14.83
CA TRP A 562 17.62 -16.56 15.77
C TRP A 562 18.63 -17.48 15.08
N LYS A 563 18.23 -18.18 14.01
CA LYS A 563 19.11 -19.12 13.30
C LYS A 563 20.04 -18.42 12.30
N THR A 564 19.57 -17.43 11.56
CA THR A 564 20.32 -16.81 10.45
C THR A 564 21.21 -15.65 10.88
N GLN A 565 20.91 -14.99 12.00
CA GLN A 565 21.67 -13.83 12.51
C GLN A 565 22.38 -14.11 13.85
N ALA A 566 22.51 -15.36 14.25
CA ALA A 566 23.22 -15.75 15.46
C ALA A 566 24.66 -15.19 15.56
N TRP A 567 25.31 -14.95 14.41
CA TRP A 567 26.64 -14.33 14.34
C TRP A 567 26.63 -12.85 14.76
N ARG A 568 25.54 -12.10 14.52
CA ARG A 568 25.41 -10.69 14.97
C ARG A 568 25.28 -10.57 16.48
N HIS A 569 24.61 -11.50 17.13
CA HIS A 569 24.48 -11.52 18.60
C HIS A 569 25.81 -11.85 19.26
N ARG A 570 26.59 -12.79 18.70
CA ARG A 570 27.94 -13.12 19.23
C ARG A 570 28.94 -11.96 19.10
N ALA A 571 28.84 -11.13 18.07
CA ALA A 571 29.69 -9.96 17.88
C ALA A 571 29.33 -8.77 18.79
N GLN A 572 28.18 -8.78 19.47
CA GLN A 572 27.78 -7.78 20.47
C GLN A 572 28.11 -8.20 21.90
N GLU A 573 28.42 -9.48 22.14
CA GLU A 573 28.83 -10.02 23.42
C GLU A 573 30.38 -10.05 23.60
N THR A 574 31.12 -9.80 22.52
CA THR A 574 32.60 -9.58 22.54
C THR A 574 32.91 -8.08 22.37
#